data_8d1a57e819123a4cd39a1535fc07e579
#
_entry.id   8d1a57e819123a4cd39a1535fc07e579
#
_cell.length_a   1.000
_cell.length_b   1.000
_cell.length_c   1.000
_cell.angle_alpha   90.00
_cell.angle_beta   90.00
_cell.angle_gamma   90.00
#
_symmetry.space_group_name_H-M   'P 1'
#
loop_
_entity.id
_entity.type
_entity.pdbx_description
1 polymer ?
#
loop_
_entity_poly.entity_id
_entity_poly.type
_entity_poly.pdbx_seq_one_letter_code
_entity_poly.pdbx_strand_id
1 'polypeptide(L)'
;MANVLAAVLAVRLEVHVLIKMRAVFEKKDRAKYISHLDLNRCMQRTFKRSGLPVWYTEGFNPHIYITFALPLSLGYESSVEIMDFNMTEEVSEKETADKLNKAMPEGLKVLRVYSPQTKHTGIKSAEYMITLSGDSLSLHSEFEKFMSQEQINTVKRTKRGGEKIIDLKPDTEVREICEEAGVLKILLRLPAGNEKNLNPSLITDLFREYSSVSYELVSVERTGIFSDNGKEFL
;
A
#
# COMPACT_ATOMS: atom_id res chain seq x y z
N MET A 1 -46.47 -34.53 19.92
CA MET A 1 -45.22 -34.67 19.06
C MET A 1 -45.07 -33.59 18.02
N ALA A 2 -46.03 -32.72 17.77
CA ALA A 2 -45.91 -31.60 16.81
C ALA A 2 -45.15 -30.35 17.32
N ASN A 3 -45.05 -30.15 18.64
CA ASN A 3 -44.40 -28.98 19.21
C ASN A 3 -42.86 -29.04 19.35
N VAL A 4 -42.26 -30.22 19.18
CA VAL A 4 -40.82 -30.37 19.27
C VAL A 4 -40.16 -30.16 17.89
N LEU A 5 -40.89 -30.40 16.78
CA LEU A 5 -40.40 -30.16 15.43
C LEU A 5 -40.37 -28.67 15.07
N ALA A 6 -41.23 -27.84 15.65
CA ALA A 6 -41.25 -26.39 15.42
C ALA A 6 -40.11 -25.65 16.14
N ALA A 7 -39.59 -26.21 17.23
CA ALA A 7 -38.44 -25.62 17.95
C ALA A 7 -37.09 -25.93 17.31
N VAL A 8 -36.97 -26.96 16.51
CA VAL A 8 -35.74 -27.38 15.81
C VAL A 8 -35.56 -26.63 14.46
N LEU A 9 -36.63 -26.07 13.91
CA LEU A 9 -36.59 -25.30 12.64
C LEU A 9 -36.37 -23.80 12.84
N ALA A 10 -36.26 -23.34 14.08
CA ALA A 10 -35.91 -21.94 14.41
C ALA A 10 -34.39 -21.75 14.66
N VAL A 11 -33.52 -22.55 14.06
CA VAL A 11 -32.15 -22.10 13.80
C VAL A 11 -32.27 -21.08 12.67
N ARG A 12 -32.61 -19.86 13.09
CA ARG A 12 -32.46 -18.66 12.27
C ARG A 12 -31.06 -18.68 11.72
N LEU A 13 -30.92 -18.95 10.44
CA LEU A 13 -29.78 -18.51 9.66
C LEU A 13 -29.78 -16.97 9.80
N GLU A 14 -29.14 -16.46 10.84
CA GLU A 14 -28.80 -15.07 10.93
C GLU A 14 -27.82 -14.84 9.78
N VAL A 15 -28.34 -14.41 8.66
CA VAL A 15 -27.54 -13.87 7.58
C VAL A 15 -26.93 -12.60 8.17
N HIS A 16 -25.77 -12.74 8.80
CA HIS A 16 -25.00 -11.59 9.25
C HIS A 16 -24.61 -10.83 7.99
N VAL A 17 -25.30 -9.70 7.76
CA VAL A 17 -24.92 -8.77 6.70
C VAL A 17 -23.58 -8.20 7.08
N LEU A 18 -22.52 -8.66 6.40
CA LEU A 18 -21.18 -8.16 6.68
C LEU A 18 -21.03 -6.71 6.21
N ILE A 19 -20.62 -5.86 7.13
CA ILE A 19 -20.37 -4.44 6.89
C ILE A 19 -18.94 -4.29 6.41
N LYS A 20 -18.78 -3.92 5.13
CA LYS A 20 -17.48 -3.70 4.53
C LYS A 20 -16.93 -2.35 4.95
N MET A 21 -15.70 -2.36 5.45
CA MET A 21 -15.00 -1.17 5.88
C MET A 21 -13.63 -1.11 5.22
N ARG A 22 -13.17 0.11 4.99
CA ARG A 22 -11.83 0.42 4.49
C ARG A 22 -11.14 1.37 5.46
N ALA A 23 -9.92 1.02 5.83
CA ALA A 23 -9.03 1.91 6.56
C ALA A 23 -7.92 2.41 5.64
N VAL A 24 -7.68 3.72 5.68
CA VAL A 24 -6.45 4.34 5.17
C VAL A 24 -5.54 4.57 6.35
N PHE A 25 -4.30 4.14 6.25
CA PHE A 25 -3.34 4.23 7.34
C PHE A 25 -1.93 4.58 6.82
N GLU A 26 -1.12 5.17 7.68
CA GLU A 26 0.29 5.41 7.41
C GLU A 26 1.19 4.33 8.01
N LYS A 27 2.33 4.09 7.34
CA LYS A 27 3.40 3.19 7.76
C LYS A 27 4.72 3.95 7.66
N LYS A 28 5.28 4.35 8.80
CA LYS A 28 6.43 5.24 8.87
C LYS A 28 7.49 4.74 9.87
N ASP A 29 8.61 5.43 9.92
CA ASP A 29 9.69 5.21 10.86
C ASP A 29 10.14 3.73 10.89
N ARG A 30 10.22 3.13 12.08
CA ARG A 30 10.63 1.73 12.25
C ARG A 30 9.67 0.73 11.63
N ALA A 31 8.39 1.10 11.46
CA ALA A 31 7.43 0.21 10.82
C ALA A 31 7.76 -0.07 9.34
N LYS A 32 8.55 0.76 8.65
CA LYS A 32 9.00 0.48 7.28
C LYS A 32 9.78 -0.84 7.15
N TYR A 33 10.42 -1.31 8.22
CA TYR A 33 11.22 -2.52 8.24
C TYR A 33 10.43 -3.80 8.56
N ILE A 34 9.10 -3.73 8.76
CA ILE A 34 8.28 -4.94 8.89
C ILE A 34 7.85 -5.45 7.53
N SER A 35 7.93 -6.77 7.33
CA SER A 35 7.48 -7.42 6.11
C SER A 35 5.96 -7.32 5.93
N HIS A 36 5.45 -7.55 4.72
CA HIS A 36 4.00 -7.60 4.49
C HIS A 36 3.33 -8.68 5.36
N LEU A 37 3.97 -9.83 5.55
CA LEU A 37 3.46 -10.89 6.40
C LEU A 37 3.38 -10.46 7.88
N ASP A 38 4.40 -9.76 8.36
CA ASP A 38 4.41 -9.26 9.74
C ASP A 38 3.45 -8.09 9.94
N LEU A 39 3.26 -7.25 8.91
CA LEU A 39 2.21 -6.24 8.90
C LEU A 39 0.83 -6.89 9.05
N ASN A 40 0.55 -7.95 8.28
CA ASN A 40 -0.72 -8.69 8.42
C ASN A 40 -0.88 -9.25 9.84
N ARG A 41 0.14 -9.91 10.39
CA ARG A 41 0.13 -10.42 11.77
C ARG A 41 -0.07 -9.30 12.80
N CYS A 42 0.55 -8.16 12.57
CA CYS A 42 0.40 -6.97 13.41
C CYS A 42 -1.05 -6.48 13.41
N MET A 43 -1.67 -6.33 12.23
CA MET A 43 -3.06 -5.90 12.09
C MET A 43 -4.03 -6.91 12.71
N GLN A 44 -3.81 -8.22 12.52
CA GLN A 44 -4.60 -9.27 13.21
C GLN A 44 -4.59 -9.08 14.73
N ARG A 45 -3.43 -8.79 15.32
CA ARG A 45 -3.30 -8.53 16.76
C ARG A 45 -3.93 -7.20 17.16
N THR A 46 -3.80 -6.18 16.33
CA THR A 46 -4.41 -4.86 16.54
C THR A 46 -5.93 -4.96 16.61
N PHE A 47 -6.56 -5.62 15.65
CA PHE A 47 -8.00 -5.86 15.66
C PHE A 47 -8.45 -6.64 16.90
N LYS A 48 -7.72 -7.70 17.28
CA LYS A 48 -8.04 -8.46 18.51
C LYS A 48 -7.99 -7.59 19.77
N ARG A 49 -7.00 -6.69 19.87
CA ARG A 49 -6.87 -5.78 21.03
C ARG A 49 -7.87 -4.63 21.00
N SER A 50 -8.32 -4.20 19.82
CA SER A 50 -9.25 -3.07 19.68
C SER A 50 -10.64 -3.38 20.20
N GLY A 51 -11.02 -4.66 20.31
CA GLY A 51 -12.37 -5.08 20.72
C GLY A 51 -13.45 -4.72 19.69
N LEU A 52 -13.08 -4.46 18.44
CA LEU A 52 -14.04 -4.23 17.36
C LEU A 52 -14.75 -5.55 16.97
N PRO A 53 -16.04 -5.50 16.62
CA PRO A 53 -16.84 -6.66 16.20
C PRO A 53 -16.48 -7.03 14.75
N VAL A 54 -15.29 -7.58 14.53
CA VAL A 54 -14.78 -7.96 13.19
C VAL A 54 -15.17 -9.37 12.82
N TRP A 55 -15.37 -9.57 11.53
CA TRP A 55 -15.71 -10.87 10.99
C TRP A 55 -14.46 -11.77 10.85
N TYR A 56 -14.59 -13.00 11.30
CA TYR A 56 -13.59 -14.05 11.14
C TYR A 56 -13.95 -14.96 9.96
N THR A 57 -12.94 -15.33 9.18
CA THR A 57 -13.12 -16.30 8.09
C THR A 57 -13.59 -17.64 8.64
N GLU A 58 -14.40 -18.34 7.86
CA GLU A 58 -14.87 -19.68 8.17
C GLU A 58 -13.79 -20.75 7.83
N GLY A 59 -13.87 -21.92 8.42
CA GLY A 59 -12.98 -23.05 8.14
C GLY A 59 -12.10 -23.47 9.30
N PHE A 60 -11.07 -24.27 9.04
CA PHE A 60 -10.23 -24.89 10.08
C PHE A 60 -9.30 -23.91 10.82
N ASN A 61 -8.96 -22.77 10.22
CA ASN A 61 -8.10 -21.75 10.83
C ASN A 61 -8.77 -20.37 10.74
N PRO A 62 -9.79 -20.09 11.58
CA PRO A 62 -10.47 -18.81 11.56
C PRO A 62 -9.50 -17.66 11.87
N HIS A 63 -9.50 -16.64 11.03
CA HIS A 63 -8.72 -15.42 11.22
C HIS A 63 -9.55 -14.22 10.77
N ILE A 64 -9.21 -13.03 11.26
CA ILE A 64 -9.90 -11.82 10.87
C ILE A 64 -9.66 -11.58 9.38
N TYR A 65 -10.73 -11.38 8.60
CA TYR A 65 -10.63 -11.07 7.18
C TYR A 65 -10.04 -9.67 6.99
N ILE A 66 -8.85 -9.62 6.45
CA ILE A 66 -8.13 -8.38 6.13
C ILE A 66 -7.52 -8.54 4.74
N THR A 67 -7.70 -7.53 3.89
CA THR A 67 -7.08 -7.47 2.56
C THR A 67 -6.37 -6.13 2.39
N PHE A 68 -5.08 -6.16 2.07
CA PHE A 68 -4.32 -4.97 1.71
C PHE A 68 -4.44 -4.72 0.20
N ALA A 69 -4.80 -3.50 -0.18
CA ALA A 69 -5.07 -3.16 -1.57
C ALA A 69 -3.82 -3.18 -2.45
N LEU A 70 -2.69 -2.70 -1.93
CA LEU A 70 -1.43 -2.60 -2.65
C LEU A 70 -0.24 -2.83 -1.69
N PRO A 71 0.31 -4.06 -1.62
CA PRO A 71 1.45 -4.35 -0.76
C PRO A 71 2.62 -3.38 -0.97
N LEU A 72 3.26 -2.96 0.12
CA LEU A 72 4.41 -2.05 0.11
C LEU A 72 5.71 -2.84 0.28
N SER A 73 6.75 -2.45 -0.45
CA SER A 73 8.08 -3.06 -0.32
C SER A 73 8.68 -2.83 1.07
N LEU A 74 9.52 -3.77 1.49
CA LEU A 74 10.28 -3.65 2.72
C LEU A 74 11.21 -2.43 2.64
N GLY A 75 11.31 -1.69 3.73
CA GLY A 75 12.13 -0.48 3.81
C GLY A 75 11.43 0.79 3.29
N TYR A 76 10.24 0.68 2.72
CA TYR A 76 9.48 1.82 2.22
C TYR A 76 8.51 2.34 3.28
N GLU A 77 8.36 3.65 3.29
CA GLU A 77 7.34 4.38 4.04
C GLU A 77 6.09 4.60 3.19
N SER A 78 4.98 4.87 3.83
CA SER A 78 3.75 5.25 3.14
C SER A 78 2.87 6.13 4.02
N SER A 79 2.30 7.15 3.40
CA SER A 79 1.24 7.98 3.96
C SER A 79 -0.16 7.49 3.59
N VAL A 80 -0.28 6.43 2.76
CA VAL A 80 -1.56 6.04 2.15
C VAL A 80 -1.66 4.52 1.92
N GLU A 81 -1.53 3.72 2.98
CA GLU A 81 -1.83 2.30 2.90
C GLU A 81 -3.35 2.08 3.01
N ILE A 82 -3.86 1.08 2.27
CA ILE A 82 -5.28 0.75 2.23
C ILE A 82 -5.49 -0.69 2.68
N MET A 83 -6.40 -0.85 3.64
CA MET A 83 -6.78 -2.13 4.20
C MET A 83 -8.30 -2.25 4.24
N ASP A 84 -8.84 -3.29 3.59
CA ASP A 84 -10.27 -3.65 3.64
C ASP A 84 -10.49 -4.74 4.68
N PHE A 85 -11.57 -4.63 5.45
CA PHE A 85 -11.99 -5.60 6.45
C PHE A 85 -13.52 -5.62 6.59
N ASN A 86 -14.06 -6.65 7.24
CA ASN A 86 -15.49 -6.77 7.46
C ASN A 86 -15.82 -6.71 8.96
N MET A 87 -16.95 -6.10 9.29
CA MET A 87 -17.52 -6.06 10.62
C MET A 87 -18.84 -6.82 10.68
N THR A 88 -19.18 -7.32 11.85
CA THR A 88 -20.44 -8.05 12.14
C THR A 88 -21.53 -7.15 12.73
N GLU A 89 -21.14 -5.98 13.24
CA GLU A 89 -22.02 -5.00 13.84
C GLU A 89 -21.65 -3.58 13.39
N GLU A 90 -22.59 -2.67 13.44
CA GLU A 90 -22.34 -1.26 13.12
C GLU A 90 -21.54 -0.58 14.23
N VAL A 91 -20.42 0.02 13.85
CA VAL A 91 -19.62 0.92 14.69
C VAL A 91 -19.29 2.13 13.84
N SER A 92 -19.34 3.32 14.41
CA SER A 92 -19.04 4.53 13.65
C SER A 92 -17.61 4.53 13.11
N GLU A 93 -17.40 5.16 11.95
CA GLU A 93 -16.09 5.28 11.30
C GLU A 93 -15.04 5.88 12.25
N LYS A 94 -15.43 6.93 12.98
CA LYS A 94 -14.58 7.58 13.97
C LYS A 94 -14.20 6.65 15.12
N GLU A 95 -15.18 5.98 15.73
CA GLU A 95 -14.92 5.05 16.84
C GLU A 95 -14.03 3.89 16.39
N THR A 96 -14.24 3.39 15.16
CA THR A 96 -13.42 2.34 14.58
C THR A 96 -11.97 2.81 14.44
N ALA A 97 -11.73 4.02 13.88
CA ALA A 97 -10.40 4.60 13.77
C ALA A 97 -9.73 4.81 15.14
N ASP A 98 -10.47 5.34 16.12
CA ASP A 98 -9.96 5.60 17.47
C ASP A 98 -9.57 4.30 18.19
N LYS A 99 -10.40 3.26 18.11
CA LYS A 99 -10.11 1.94 18.69
C LYS A 99 -8.90 1.27 18.02
N LEU A 100 -8.78 1.35 16.70
CA LEU A 100 -7.61 0.83 15.98
C LEU A 100 -6.35 1.58 16.40
N ASN A 101 -6.36 2.91 16.41
CA ASN A 101 -5.20 3.73 16.76
C ASN A 101 -4.74 3.49 18.21
N LYS A 102 -5.65 3.29 19.15
CA LYS A 102 -5.32 2.94 20.53
C LYS A 102 -4.59 1.58 20.63
N ALA A 103 -4.85 0.66 19.71
CA ALA A 103 -4.28 -0.68 19.69
C ALA A 103 -3.07 -0.84 18.74
N MET A 104 -2.79 0.16 17.88
CA MET A 104 -1.66 0.12 16.95
C MET A 104 -0.32 0.33 17.64
N PRO A 105 0.76 -0.29 17.13
CA PRO A 105 2.11 0.04 17.56
C PRO A 105 2.58 1.36 16.91
N GLU A 106 3.66 1.91 17.45
CA GLU A 106 4.36 3.06 16.88
C GLU A 106 4.74 2.84 15.41
N GLY A 107 4.64 3.90 14.60
CA GLY A 107 4.91 3.88 13.17
C GLY A 107 3.76 3.41 12.30
N LEU A 108 2.63 3.00 12.89
CA LEU A 108 1.38 2.69 12.19
C LEU A 108 0.25 3.57 12.76
N LYS A 109 -0.53 4.22 11.88
CA LYS A 109 -1.64 5.06 12.32
C LYS A 109 -2.76 5.07 11.28
N VAL A 110 -3.97 4.76 11.70
CA VAL A 110 -5.18 4.93 10.89
C VAL A 110 -5.50 6.41 10.75
N LEU A 111 -5.61 6.87 9.53
CA LEU A 111 -5.95 8.24 9.17
C LEU A 111 -7.46 8.42 9.05
N ARG A 112 -8.13 7.44 8.46
CA ARG A 112 -9.58 7.41 8.32
C ARG A 112 -10.10 5.99 8.09
N VAL A 113 -11.38 5.81 8.38
CA VAL A 113 -12.15 4.58 8.09
C VAL A 113 -13.43 5.01 7.37
N TYR A 114 -13.89 4.22 6.40
CA TYR A 114 -15.13 4.48 5.65
C TYR A 114 -15.64 3.22 4.94
N SER A 115 -16.89 3.24 4.47
CA SER A 115 -17.46 2.19 3.62
C SER A 115 -16.95 2.33 2.18
N PRO A 116 -16.22 1.32 1.64
CA PRO A 116 -15.62 1.43 0.31
C PRO A 116 -16.69 1.40 -0.80
N GLN A 117 -16.61 2.35 -1.74
CA GLN A 117 -17.46 2.40 -2.92
C GLN A 117 -16.86 1.63 -4.11
N THR A 118 -15.55 1.42 -4.10
CA THR A 118 -14.80 0.80 -5.21
C THR A 118 -13.99 -0.37 -4.72
N LYS A 119 -13.80 -1.38 -5.58
CA LYS A 119 -12.90 -2.51 -5.27
C LYS A 119 -11.44 -2.08 -5.48
N HIS A 120 -10.53 -2.61 -4.67
CA HIS A 120 -9.07 -2.36 -4.80
C HIS A 120 -8.49 -2.75 -6.17
N THR A 121 -9.21 -3.55 -6.97
CA THR A 121 -8.83 -3.86 -8.36
C THR A 121 -8.87 -2.66 -9.30
N GLY A 122 -9.48 -1.55 -8.87
CA GLY A 122 -9.50 -0.28 -9.60
C GLY A 122 -8.22 0.56 -9.47
N ILE A 123 -7.23 0.12 -8.70
CA ILE A 123 -5.93 0.78 -8.59
C ILE A 123 -5.15 0.60 -9.89
N LYS A 124 -4.60 1.69 -10.43
CA LYS A 124 -3.82 1.71 -11.67
C LYS A 124 -2.43 2.34 -11.53
N SER A 125 -2.26 3.27 -10.60
CA SER A 125 -0.97 3.89 -10.36
C SER A 125 -0.79 4.28 -8.89
N ALA A 126 0.47 4.50 -8.50
CA ALA A 126 0.83 5.04 -7.20
C ALA A 126 1.94 6.08 -7.37
N GLU A 127 1.95 7.06 -6.48
CA GLU A 127 3.01 8.06 -6.38
C GLU A 127 3.99 7.70 -5.28
N TYR A 128 5.25 8.00 -5.56
CA TYR A 128 6.36 7.74 -4.66
C TYR A 128 7.26 8.97 -4.60
N MET A 129 7.48 9.47 -3.39
CA MET A 129 8.51 10.46 -3.09
C MET A 129 9.82 9.73 -2.81
N ILE A 130 10.83 9.99 -3.63
CA ILE A 130 12.20 9.47 -3.47
C ILE A 130 13.06 10.60 -2.95
N THR A 131 13.79 10.38 -1.87
CA THR A 131 14.70 11.37 -1.29
C THR A 131 16.15 10.88 -1.40
N LEU A 132 16.98 11.66 -2.05
CA LEU A 132 18.40 11.40 -2.26
C LEU A 132 19.24 12.46 -1.52
N SER A 133 20.28 12.03 -0.79
CA SER A 133 21.26 12.91 -0.13
C SER A 133 22.57 12.92 -0.91
N GLY A 134 23.08 14.10 -1.21
CA GLY A 134 24.29 14.32 -1.99
C GLY A 134 24.37 15.77 -2.48
N ASP A 135 25.15 16.02 -3.53
CA ASP A 135 25.10 17.30 -4.24
C ASP A 135 23.77 17.41 -5.01
N SER A 136 22.77 18.04 -4.39
CA SER A 136 21.40 18.08 -4.91
C SER A 136 21.30 18.72 -6.29
N LEU A 137 22.09 19.77 -6.57
CA LEU A 137 22.11 20.47 -7.87
C LEU A 137 22.64 19.56 -8.98
N SER A 138 23.77 18.91 -8.73
CA SER A 138 24.35 17.96 -9.69
C SER A 138 23.44 16.76 -9.89
N LEU A 139 22.84 16.21 -8.82
CA LEU A 139 21.89 15.10 -8.87
C LEU A 139 20.63 15.45 -9.65
N HIS A 140 20.11 16.66 -9.50
CA HIS A 140 18.96 17.14 -10.27
C HIS A 140 19.26 17.10 -11.78
N SER A 141 20.35 17.74 -12.18
CA SER A 141 20.79 17.75 -13.59
C SER A 141 21.04 16.36 -14.14
N GLU A 142 21.65 15.46 -13.35
CA GLU A 142 21.90 14.07 -13.75
C GLU A 142 20.60 13.28 -13.89
N PHE A 143 19.63 13.47 -12.99
CA PHE A 143 18.35 12.80 -13.06
C PHE A 143 17.51 13.27 -14.26
N GLU A 144 17.53 14.56 -14.58
CA GLU A 144 16.88 15.08 -15.80
C GLU A 144 17.50 14.46 -17.06
N LYS A 145 18.82 14.39 -17.13
CA LYS A 145 19.55 13.73 -18.25
C LYS A 145 19.18 12.24 -18.32
N PHE A 146 19.16 11.53 -17.18
CA PHE A 146 18.75 10.14 -17.09
C PHE A 146 17.33 9.95 -17.65
N MET A 147 16.40 10.79 -17.23
CA MET A 147 15.01 10.74 -17.71
C MET A 147 14.85 11.24 -19.16
N SER A 148 15.80 11.97 -19.74
CA SER A 148 15.74 12.42 -21.14
C SER A 148 16.15 11.36 -22.16
N GLN A 149 16.71 10.24 -21.74
CA GLN A 149 17.08 9.12 -22.63
C GLN A 149 15.86 8.63 -23.43
N GLU A 150 16.05 8.14 -24.64
CA GLU A 150 14.99 7.57 -25.48
C GLU A 150 14.34 6.35 -24.82
N GLN A 151 15.15 5.52 -24.15
CA GLN A 151 14.73 4.32 -23.46
C GLN A 151 15.45 4.19 -22.11
N ILE A 152 14.76 3.65 -21.12
CA ILE A 152 15.33 3.29 -19.81
C ILE A 152 15.10 1.78 -19.62
N ASN A 153 16.04 1.01 -20.10
CA ASN A 153 15.92 -0.44 -20.18
C ASN A 153 16.36 -1.14 -18.90
N THR A 154 15.57 -2.12 -18.45
CA THR A 154 15.94 -3.06 -17.37
C THR A 154 15.68 -4.50 -17.79
N VAL A 155 16.37 -5.44 -17.14
CA VAL A 155 16.18 -6.87 -17.39
C VAL A 155 15.28 -7.44 -16.30
N LYS A 156 14.11 -7.96 -16.70
CA LYS A 156 13.20 -8.66 -15.79
C LYS A 156 13.27 -10.18 -16.05
N ARG A 157 13.51 -10.95 -14.98
CA ARG A 157 13.40 -12.41 -15.04
C ARG A 157 11.94 -12.83 -15.12
N THR A 158 11.65 -13.71 -16.08
CA THR A 158 10.31 -14.28 -16.24
C THR A 158 10.11 -15.48 -15.33
N LYS A 159 8.85 -15.82 -15.02
CA LYS A 159 8.49 -16.99 -14.18
C LYS A 159 9.02 -18.33 -14.76
N ARG A 160 9.36 -18.39 -16.04
CA ARG A 160 9.89 -19.58 -16.74
C ARG A 160 11.42 -19.58 -16.86
N GLY A 161 12.13 -18.70 -16.12
CA GLY A 161 13.58 -18.66 -16.09
C GLY A 161 14.25 -17.91 -17.26
N GLY A 162 13.47 -17.30 -18.16
CA GLY A 162 14.00 -16.42 -19.21
C GLY A 162 14.17 -14.97 -18.75
N GLU A 163 14.86 -14.17 -19.53
CA GLU A 163 15.03 -12.73 -19.33
C GLU A 163 14.25 -11.96 -20.39
N LYS A 164 13.66 -10.83 -19.98
CA LYS A 164 12.98 -9.90 -20.89
C LYS A 164 13.45 -8.49 -20.61
N ILE A 165 13.88 -7.80 -21.64
CA ILE A 165 14.17 -6.36 -21.56
C ILE A 165 12.83 -5.62 -21.52
N ILE A 166 12.71 -4.69 -20.58
CA ILE A 166 11.55 -3.83 -20.41
C ILE A 166 12.04 -2.40 -20.40
N ASP A 167 11.43 -1.57 -21.22
CA ASP A 167 11.62 -0.13 -21.19
C ASP A 167 10.70 0.46 -20.10
N LEU A 168 11.29 1.13 -19.11
CA LEU A 168 10.57 1.76 -17.99
C LEU A 168 10.13 3.19 -18.31
N LYS A 169 10.69 3.82 -19.35
CA LYS A 169 10.42 5.21 -19.68
C LYS A 169 8.95 5.51 -19.92
N PRO A 170 8.19 4.73 -20.73
CA PRO A 170 6.77 4.98 -20.95
C PRO A 170 5.90 4.85 -19.69
N ASP A 171 6.41 4.14 -18.69
CA ASP A 171 5.71 3.81 -17.45
C ASP A 171 6.12 4.70 -16.27
N THR A 172 7.07 5.60 -16.48
CA THR A 172 7.61 6.47 -15.42
C THR A 172 7.22 7.91 -15.71
N GLU A 173 6.29 8.42 -14.93
CA GLU A 173 5.90 9.83 -14.99
C GLU A 173 6.60 10.58 -13.86
N VAL A 174 7.49 11.52 -14.23
CA VAL A 174 8.08 12.46 -13.26
C VAL A 174 7.08 13.58 -13.02
N ARG A 175 6.56 13.67 -11.80
CA ARG A 175 5.57 14.68 -11.39
C ARG A 175 6.23 15.96 -10.90
N GLU A 176 7.30 15.79 -10.14
CA GLU A 176 8.01 16.91 -9.52
C GLU A 176 9.45 16.51 -9.22
N ILE A 177 10.36 17.45 -9.36
CA ILE A 177 11.73 17.36 -8.85
C ILE A 177 11.98 18.65 -8.10
N CYS A 178 12.39 18.57 -6.84
CA CYS A 178 12.71 19.75 -6.04
C CYS A 178 13.91 19.49 -5.14
N GLU A 179 14.59 20.57 -4.82
CA GLU A 179 15.72 20.61 -3.90
C GLU A 179 15.25 21.27 -2.59
N GLU A 180 15.38 20.55 -1.50
CA GLU A 180 14.95 21.01 -0.20
C GLU A 180 15.93 20.54 0.88
N ALA A 181 16.41 21.49 1.70
CA ALA A 181 17.30 21.22 2.83
C ALA A 181 18.55 20.38 2.47
N GLY A 182 19.10 20.57 1.26
CA GLY A 182 20.31 19.88 0.80
C GLY A 182 20.09 18.44 0.32
N VAL A 183 18.86 18.05 0.08
CA VAL A 183 18.50 16.78 -0.54
C VAL A 183 17.73 17.01 -1.84
N LEU A 184 17.80 16.04 -2.75
CA LEU A 184 16.96 15.99 -3.93
C LEU A 184 15.73 15.14 -3.64
N LYS A 185 14.54 15.71 -3.85
CA LYS A 185 13.26 15.02 -3.78
C LYS A 185 12.68 14.84 -5.18
N ILE A 186 12.28 13.63 -5.50
CA ILE A 186 11.73 13.25 -6.80
C ILE A 186 10.39 12.58 -6.58
N LEU A 187 9.32 13.17 -7.11
CA LEU A 187 7.99 12.59 -7.10
C LEU A 187 7.74 11.85 -8.40
N LEU A 188 7.63 10.53 -8.34
CA LEU A 188 7.34 9.66 -9.46
C LEU A 188 5.94 9.07 -9.35
N ARG A 189 5.21 9.03 -10.46
CA ARG A 189 4.01 8.19 -10.61
C ARG A 189 4.34 6.98 -11.47
N LEU A 190 4.06 5.80 -10.93
CA LEU A 190 4.34 4.51 -11.55
C LEU A 190 3.07 3.66 -11.63
N PRO A 191 2.92 2.78 -12.63
CA PRO A 191 1.86 1.78 -12.67
C PRO A 191 1.87 0.94 -11.39
N ALA A 192 0.70 0.75 -10.81
CA ALA A 192 0.50 -0.06 -9.62
C ALA A 192 -0.86 -0.78 -9.69
N GLY A 193 -0.93 -1.97 -9.12
CA GLY A 193 -2.14 -2.78 -9.09
C GLY A 193 -1.98 -4.15 -9.74
N ASN A 194 -3.09 -4.76 -10.15
CA ASN A 194 -3.09 -6.14 -10.59
C ASN A 194 -2.55 -6.36 -12.02
N GLU A 195 -2.74 -5.40 -12.91
CA GLU A 195 -2.35 -5.53 -14.32
C GLU A 195 -0.85 -5.26 -14.52
N LYS A 196 -0.39 -4.18 -13.94
CA LYS A 196 1.01 -3.76 -14.00
C LYS A 196 1.43 -3.17 -12.67
N ASN A 197 2.60 -3.55 -12.21
CA ASN A 197 3.16 -3.02 -10.97
C ASN A 197 4.66 -2.82 -11.15
N LEU A 198 5.11 -1.58 -11.03
CA LEU A 198 6.51 -1.20 -11.05
C LEU A 198 6.96 -0.77 -9.65
N ASN A 199 8.09 -1.33 -9.24
CA ASN A 199 8.73 -0.91 -8.00
C ASN A 199 9.64 0.30 -8.28
N PRO A 200 9.56 1.38 -7.48
CA PRO A 200 10.48 2.51 -7.60
C PRO A 200 11.96 2.12 -7.59
N SER A 201 12.33 1.00 -6.92
CA SER A 201 13.71 0.52 -6.91
C SER A 201 14.29 0.31 -8.31
N LEU A 202 13.48 -0.08 -9.29
CA LEU A 202 13.96 -0.25 -10.67
C LEU A 202 14.52 1.05 -11.24
N ILE A 203 13.90 2.19 -10.93
CA ILE A 203 14.37 3.50 -11.37
C ILE A 203 15.57 3.95 -10.53
N THR A 204 15.52 3.79 -9.21
CA THR A 204 16.64 4.21 -8.34
C THR A 204 17.90 3.40 -8.56
N ASP A 205 17.79 2.10 -8.87
CA ASP A 205 18.94 1.23 -9.16
C ASP A 205 19.57 1.59 -10.50
N LEU A 206 18.76 1.79 -11.56
CA LEU A 206 19.27 2.22 -12.86
C LEU A 206 19.87 3.63 -12.81
N PHE A 207 19.26 4.56 -12.05
CA PHE A 207 19.83 5.88 -11.85
C PHE A 207 21.16 5.82 -11.10
N ARG A 208 21.31 4.92 -10.14
CA ARG A 208 22.58 4.70 -9.43
C ARG A 208 23.69 4.20 -10.37
N GLU A 209 23.34 3.35 -11.32
CA GLU A 209 24.29 2.88 -12.34
C GLU A 209 24.66 3.97 -13.38
N TYR A 210 23.70 4.86 -13.66
CA TYR A 210 23.87 5.94 -14.63
C TYR A 210 24.65 7.14 -14.07
N SER A 211 24.36 7.54 -12.83
CA SER A 211 24.88 8.77 -12.25
C SER A 211 26.38 8.69 -11.96
N SER A 212 27.10 9.75 -12.37
CA SER A 212 28.49 9.98 -11.98
C SER A 212 28.63 10.61 -10.60
N VAL A 213 27.54 11.14 -10.04
CA VAL A 213 27.46 11.77 -8.71
C VAL A 213 27.14 10.74 -7.65
N SER A 214 27.96 10.66 -6.62
CA SER A 214 27.70 9.79 -5.47
C SER A 214 26.57 10.35 -4.60
N TYR A 215 25.67 9.48 -4.19
CA TYR A 215 24.54 9.84 -3.32
C TYR A 215 24.07 8.64 -2.46
N GLU A 216 23.31 8.97 -1.43
CA GLU A 216 22.60 7.99 -0.60
C GLU A 216 21.09 8.07 -0.85
N LEU A 217 20.44 6.92 -0.98
CA LEU A 217 18.97 6.83 -0.96
C LEU A 217 18.50 6.92 0.48
N VAL A 218 17.94 8.06 0.86
CA VAL A 218 17.47 8.34 2.23
C VAL A 218 16.15 7.65 2.50
N SER A 219 15.18 7.80 1.59
CA SER A 219 13.86 7.21 1.74
C SER A 219 13.13 7.05 0.41
N VAL A 220 12.18 6.10 0.41
CA VAL A 220 11.11 5.98 -0.58
C VAL A 220 9.80 5.95 0.18
N GLU A 221 8.93 6.91 -0.06
CA GLU A 221 7.62 7.02 0.56
C GLU A 221 6.51 6.97 -0.49
N ARG A 222 5.53 6.08 -0.34
CA ARG A 222 4.31 6.11 -1.14
C ARG A 222 3.39 7.22 -0.63
N THR A 223 3.11 8.20 -1.47
CA THR A 223 2.34 9.41 -1.13
C THR A 223 0.94 9.42 -1.69
N GLY A 224 0.66 8.60 -2.73
CA GLY A 224 -0.65 8.56 -3.37
C GLY A 224 -0.93 7.22 -4.05
N ILE A 225 -2.21 6.86 -4.14
CA ILE A 225 -2.73 5.72 -4.90
C ILE A 225 -3.88 6.23 -5.77
N PHE A 226 -3.93 5.83 -7.05
CA PHE A 226 -4.83 6.40 -8.04
C PHE A 226 -5.55 5.33 -8.86
N SER A 227 -6.78 5.66 -9.27
CA SER A 227 -7.61 4.90 -10.19
C SER A 227 -7.38 5.29 -11.66
N ASP A 228 -8.08 4.62 -12.60
CA ASP A 228 -7.96 4.81 -14.05
C ASP A 228 -8.08 6.26 -14.53
N ASN A 229 -8.90 7.06 -13.87
CA ASN A 229 -9.15 8.46 -14.26
C ASN A 229 -8.22 9.45 -13.54
N GLY A 230 -7.14 8.97 -12.94
CA GLY A 230 -6.16 9.80 -12.20
C GLY A 230 -6.70 10.38 -10.90
N LYS A 231 -7.90 9.98 -10.45
CA LYS A 231 -8.43 10.37 -9.13
C LYS A 231 -7.79 9.53 -8.05
N GLU A 232 -7.58 10.14 -6.89
CA GLU A 232 -7.16 9.40 -5.71
C GLU A 232 -8.09 8.22 -5.44
N PHE A 233 -7.48 7.09 -5.18
CA PHE A 233 -8.18 5.86 -4.82
C PHE A 233 -8.42 5.85 -3.33
N LEU A 234 -9.51 6.50 -2.93
CA LEU A 234 -9.88 6.67 -1.54
C LEU A 234 -11.32 6.24 -1.32
#